data_97f93ff05771e3a08e4a0c92f839ea93
#
_entry.id   97f93ff05771e3a08e4a0c92f839ea93
#
_cell.length_a   1.000
_cell.length_b   1.000
_cell.length_c   1.000
_cell.angle_alpha   90.00
_cell.angle_beta   90.00
_cell.angle_gamma   90.00
#
_symmetry.space_group_name_H-M   'P 1'
#
loop_
_entity.id
_entity.type
_entity.pdbx_description
1 polymer ?
#
loop_
_entity_poly.entity_id
_entity_poly.type
_entity_poly.pdbx_seq_one_letter_code
_entity_poly.pdbx_strand_id
1 'polypeptide(L)'
;MMGQGDKKAVILGGSGLVGYQVARKLAGRTSIREIVIAARFREETLTAIRDLRRDFPEHTWKGYYGDMFLPGEPSPAEHAERPQPHRRDPSLRRRLFQDTYRDFDSAYRESFLSRLILAEKPDVVVDCVNTATGISYQDVFTSCQAVESSLNEGPSSWEGLKENVEKLMVSISIPQLILHVRILNRALVETGARLYLKVGTTGTGGMGLNIPYTHGEERPSPQLLNKNAIAFAQTGMLFLMARTPGGPIIKEVKPAALIGYRGVDFRTAVGKQYHRVEEGEPYILYRARRVDLGKALDLTPDPTGYERLARPDGSSEFRVPLVDTGENGLFTRGEFEAITSLDQMEYITPEEIADIVLLEVEGVGTGRDVVSAIDSSVLGSTYKAGMLRGAALTMLEELETQHGVPSIALARLGPPGLAKHLFEAYLFDRVYGSIDKVVSRRGTPDAAEAVSRELFGLLEAEPLVASLAASVGIPILCPDGETLLRGPVINAPPYRKFRSAIEITPEKIDEYVKTWIDLRPAHVAWWLDTFARMQASRTGAEGAGWSTARVSRTTYVSDRIEIGNVVAWILGNEDEGFRML
;
A
#
# COMPACT_ATOMS: atom_id res chain seq x y z
N MET A 1 25.46 -12.69 -10.95
CA MET A 1 26.27 -13.71 -10.23
C MET A 1 26.86 -13.04 -9.01
N MET A 2 26.45 -13.45 -7.80
CA MET A 2 27.28 -13.15 -6.63
C MET A 2 28.66 -13.70 -6.93
N GLY A 3 29.68 -12.83 -6.98
CA GLY A 3 31.04 -13.30 -6.96
C GLY A 3 31.25 -14.12 -5.70
N GLN A 4 32.00 -15.20 -5.74
CA GLN A 4 32.37 -16.03 -4.57
C GLN A 4 33.06 -15.25 -3.42
N GLY A 5 32.88 -13.91 -3.36
CA GLY A 5 33.60 -13.01 -2.51
C GLY A 5 32.83 -11.96 -1.72
N ASP A 6 31.54 -11.73 -1.95
CA ASP A 6 30.80 -10.72 -1.19
C ASP A 6 30.68 -11.15 0.27
N LYS A 7 31.36 -10.43 1.16
CA LYS A 7 31.46 -10.79 2.57
C LYS A 7 30.76 -9.81 3.49
N LYS A 8 30.60 -8.55 3.06
CA LYS A 8 30.09 -7.47 3.90
C LYS A 8 29.03 -6.64 3.19
N ALA A 9 27.93 -6.39 3.90
CA ALA A 9 26.89 -5.45 3.48
C ALA A 9 26.70 -4.32 4.50
N VAL A 10 26.46 -3.11 4.01
CA VAL A 10 25.98 -1.98 4.82
C VAL A 10 24.54 -1.68 4.41
N ILE A 11 23.65 -1.62 5.40
CA ILE A 11 22.24 -1.28 5.21
C ILE A 11 21.95 0.07 5.86
N LEU A 12 21.81 1.10 5.02
CA LEU A 12 21.43 2.43 5.45
C LEU A 12 19.92 2.47 5.70
N GLY A 13 19.48 2.94 6.86
CA GLY A 13 18.08 2.83 7.29
C GLY A 13 17.69 1.41 7.73
N GLY A 14 18.67 0.62 8.19
CA GLY A 14 18.48 -0.80 8.48
C GLY A 14 17.63 -1.12 9.73
N SER A 15 17.27 -0.15 10.56
CA SER A 15 16.27 -0.31 11.63
C SER A 15 14.83 -0.06 11.17
N GLY A 16 14.63 0.53 9.98
CA GLY A 16 13.30 0.79 9.44
C GLY A 16 12.66 -0.48 8.86
N LEU A 17 11.35 -0.40 8.58
CA LEU A 17 10.53 -1.53 8.12
C LEU A 17 11.18 -2.35 6.99
N VAL A 18 11.58 -1.68 5.91
CA VAL A 18 12.18 -2.35 4.76
C VAL A 18 13.61 -2.78 5.05
N GLY A 19 14.43 -1.89 5.62
CA GLY A 19 15.85 -2.18 5.91
C GLY A 19 16.04 -3.36 6.84
N TYR A 20 15.16 -3.53 7.82
CA TYR A 20 15.15 -4.66 8.73
C TYR A 20 14.85 -5.98 8.01
N GLN A 21 13.85 -5.99 7.11
CA GLN A 21 13.55 -7.18 6.31
C GLN A 21 14.67 -7.51 5.32
N VAL A 22 15.30 -6.49 4.72
CA VAL A 22 16.50 -6.69 3.89
C VAL A 22 17.61 -7.36 4.68
N ALA A 23 17.90 -6.90 5.91
CA ALA A 23 18.90 -7.51 6.78
C ALA A 23 18.61 -9.00 7.05
N ARG A 24 17.37 -9.33 7.38
CA ARG A 24 16.92 -10.72 7.59
C ARG A 24 17.09 -11.59 6.35
N LYS A 25 16.69 -11.09 5.19
CA LYS A 25 16.77 -11.84 3.94
C LYS A 25 18.22 -12.05 3.51
N LEU A 26 19.07 -11.04 3.61
CA LEU A 26 20.49 -11.17 3.31
C LEU A 26 21.15 -12.20 4.22
N ALA A 27 20.89 -12.17 5.54
CA ALA A 27 21.43 -13.15 6.49
C ALA A 27 20.93 -14.58 6.18
N GLY A 28 19.63 -14.75 5.91
CA GLY A 28 19.05 -16.07 5.73
C GLY A 28 19.32 -16.74 4.41
N ARG A 29 19.71 -15.99 3.36
CA ARG A 29 19.73 -16.49 1.98
C ARG A 29 21.01 -16.20 1.19
N THR A 30 21.98 -15.48 1.74
CA THR A 30 23.23 -15.15 1.02
C THR A 30 24.47 -15.64 1.73
N SER A 31 25.63 -15.52 1.07
CA SER A 31 26.94 -15.80 1.64
C SER A 31 27.51 -14.64 2.47
N ILE A 32 26.82 -13.51 2.55
CA ILE A 32 27.23 -12.34 3.32
C ILE A 32 27.20 -12.69 4.81
N ARG A 33 28.36 -12.52 5.49
CA ARG A 33 28.51 -12.90 6.88
C ARG A 33 28.63 -11.71 7.82
N GLU A 34 29.02 -10.56 7.31
CA GLU A 34 29.15 -9.33 8.08
C GLU A 34 28.10 -8.31 7.58
N ILE A 35 27.16 -7.94 8.44
CA ILE A 35 26.07 -7.02 8.11
C ILE A 35 26.11 -5.84 9.08
N VAL A 36 26.18 -4.66 8.51
CA VAL A 36 26.23 -3.39 9.23
C VAL A 36 24.90 -2.68 9.10
N ILE A 37 24.26 -2.38 10.21
CA ILE A 37 23.04 -1.59 10.30
C ILE A 37 23.39 -0.16 10.63
N ALA A 38 23.04 0.78 9.76
CA ALA A 38 23.18 2.21 10.04
C ALA A 38 21.81 2.87 10.06
N ALA A 39 21.48 3.58 11.15
CA ALA A 39 20.19 4.25 11.31
C ALA A 39 20.37 5.59 12.04
N ARG A 40 19.28 6.37 12.12
CA ARG A 40 19.34 7.70 12.71
C ARG A 40 19.43 7.67 14.24
N PHE A 41 18.68 6.75 14.86
CA PHE A 41 18.52 6.72 16.32
C PHE A 41 19.20 5.50 16.94
N ARG A 42 19.86 5.73 18.09
CA ARG A 42 20.63 4.71 18.80
C ARG A 42 19.76 3.54 19.26
N GLU A 43 18.64 3.82 19.89
CA GLU A 43 17.77 2.79 20.49
C GLU A 43 17.14 1.88 19.43
N GLU A 44 16.72 2.45 18.31
CA GLU A 44 16.20 1.67 17.18
C GLU A 44 17.28 0.75 16.61
N THR A 45 18.51 1.27 16.47
CA THR A 45 19.65 0.49 15.99
C THR A 45 19.98 -0.67 16.92
N LEU A 46 20.03 -0.40 18.23
CA LEU A 46 20.28 -1.43 19.26
C LEU A 46 19.20 -2.51 19.27
N THR A 47 17.95 -2.12 19.15
CA THR A 47 16.83 -3.08 19.12
C THR A 47 16.94 -3.97 17.88
N ALA A 48 17.15 -3.39 16.70
CA ALA A 48 17.33 -4.15 15.47
C ALA A 48 18.50 -5.14 15.55
N ILE A 49 19.66 -4.69 16.04
CA ILE A 49 20.86 -5.54 16.19
C ILE A 49 20.61 -6.70 17.18
N ARG A 50 19.97 -6.44 18.32
CA ARG A 50 19.64 -7.46 19.30
C ARG A 50 18.75 -8.55 18.71
N ASP A 51 17.70 -8.16 18.01
CA ASP A 51 16.75 -9.10 17.43
C ASP A 51 17.38 -9.89 16.27
N LEU A 52 18.18 -9.23 15.42
CA LEU A 52 18.90 -9.90 14.33
C LEU A 52 19.96 -10.87 14.84
N ARG A 53 20.70 -10.55 15.91
CA ARG A 53 21.65 -11.49 16.55
C ARG A 53 20.97 -12.70 17.14
N ARG A 54 19.79 -12.53 17.72
CA ARG A 54 19.01 -13.65 18.24
C ARG A 54 18.56 -14.59 17.13
N ASP A 55 18.09 -14.02 16.01
CA ASP A 55 17.51 -14.78 14.90
C ASP A 55 18.59 -15.39 13.97
N PHE A 56 19.77 -14.74 13.88
CA PHE A 56 20.91 -15.15 13.02
C PHE A 56 22.24 -15.02 13.78
N PRO A 57 22.49 -15.91 14.76
CA PRO A 57 23.66 -15.83 15.65
C PRO A 57 25.00 -16.12 14.95
N GLU A 58 24.97 -16.77 13.77
CA GLU A 58 26.16 -17.10 12.98
C GLU A 58 26.72 -15.91 12.17
N HIS A 59 26.03 -14.75 12.18
CA HIS A 59 26.44 -13.54 11.45
C HIS A 59 27.12 -12.54 12.37
N THR A 60 28.04 -11.76 11.82
CA THR A 60 28.61 -10.60 12.50
C THR A 60 27.74 -9.38 12.27
N TRP A 61 27.18 -8.85 13.33
CA TRP A 61 26.30 -7.69 13.31
C TRP A 61 26.98 -6.49 13.94
N LYS A 62 27.04 -5.36 13.19
CA LYS A 62 27.49 -4.07 13.70
C LYS A 62 26.37 -3.04 13.58
N GLY A 63 26.27 -2.13 14.52
CA GLY A 63 25.30 -1.05 14.50
C GLY A 63 25.94 0.31 14.62
N TYR A 64 25.56 1.26 13.76
CA TYR A 64 25.97 2.65 13.81
C TYR A 64 24.75 3.56 13.81
N TYR A 65 24.84 4.69 14.51
CA TYR A 65 23.78 5.68 14.52
C TYR A 65 24.30 7.09 14.21
N GLY A 66 23.43 7.89 13.55
CA GLY A 66 23.71 9.26 13.18
C GLY A 66 22.93 9.70 11.94
N ASP A 67 22.96 10.99 11.64
CA ASP A 67 22.31 11.56 10.45
C ASP A 67 23.25 11.51 9.25
N MET A 68 22.94 10.69 8.26
CA MET A 68 23.79 10.46 7.10
C MET A 68 23.83 11.63 6.10
N PHE A 69 23.02 12.68 6.31
CA PHE A 69 23.06 13.91 5.54
C PHE A 69 23.88 15.02 6.19
N LEU A 70 24.50 14.73 7.34
CA LEU A 70 25.23 15.70 8.13
C LEU A 70 26.72 15.30 8.27
N PRO A 71 27.60 16.28 8.55
CA PRO A 71 28.94 15.95 9.03
C PRO A 71 28.84 15.26 10.41
N GLY A 72 29.70 14.28 10.65
CA GLY A 72 29.72 13.57 11.92
C GLY A 72 30.55 12.30 11.89
N GLU A 73 30.80 11.75 13.08
CA GLU A 73 31.45 10.44 13.24
C GLU A 73 30.37 9.36 13.34
N PRO A 74 30.49 8.24 12.61
CA PRO A 74 29.66 7.07 12.85
C PRO A 74 29.86 6.59 14.29
N SER A 75 28.80 6.64 15.07
CA SER A 75 28.85 6.24 16.48
C SER A 75 28.35 4.80 16.61
N PRO A 76 29.21 3.86 17.08
CA PRO A 76 28.78 2.49 17.36
C PRO A 76 27.62 2.49 18.37
N ALA A 77 26.53 1.83 18.06
CA ALA A 77 25.31 1.87 18.88
C ALA A 77 25.52 1.24 20.28
N GLU A 78 26.44 0.31 20.41
CA GLU A 78 26.77 -0.38 21.66
C GLU A 78 27.59 0.49 22.64
N HIS A 79 28.22 1.56 22.15
CA HIS A 79 28.97 2.48 23.00
C HIS A 79 28.02 3.47 23.68
N ALA A 80 28.59 4.23 24.66
CA ALA A 80 27.82 5.31 25.31
C ALA A 80 27.29 6.30 24.29
N GLU A 81 26.11 6.84 24.54
CA GLU A 81 25.49 7.83 23.68
C GLU A 81 26.38 9.06 23.50
N ARG A 82 26.51 9.52 22.26
CA ARG A 82 27.26 10.74 21.93
C ARG A 82 26.30 11.80 21.41
N PRO A 83 26.54 13.08 21.74
CA PRO A 83 25.77 14.16 21.16
C PRO A 83 25.82 14.11 19.62
N GLN A 84 24.67 14.19 18.98
CA GLN A 84 24.54 14.23 17.53
C GLN A 84 24.40 15.68 17.05
N PRO A 85 24.94 16.04 15.88
CA PRO A 85 24.74 17.35 15.28
C PRO A 85 23.26 17.68 15.16
N HIS A 86 22.85 18.87 15.56
CA HIS A 86 21.47 19.33 15.51
C HIS A 86 21.31 20.45 14.51
N ARG A 87 20.40 20.31 13.52
CA ARG A 87 20.20 21.27 12.42
C ARG A 87 19.85 22.70 12.84
N ARG A 88 19.39 22.91 14.09
CA ARG A 88 19.15 24.24 14.65
C ARG A 88 20.42 24.96 15.11
N ASP A 89 21.55 24.26 15.22
CA ASP A 89 22.82 24.87 15.63
C ASP A 89 23.32 25.83 14.53
N PRO A 90 23.58 27.10 14.85
CA PRO A 90 24.12 28.07 13.91
C PRO A 90 25.49 27.68 13.34
N SER A 91 26.33 27.01 14.10
CA SER A 91 27.64 26.54 13.64
C SER A 91 27.48 25.45 12.57
N LEU A 92 26.52 24.53 12.76
CA LEU A 92 26.20 23.50 11.79
C LEU A 92 25.61 24.09 10.51
N ARG A 93 24.75 25.12 10.59
CA ARG A 93 24.22 25.81 9.40
C ARG A 93 25.33 26.40 8.52
N ARG A 94 26.26 27.11 9.14
CA ARG A 94 27.43 27.67 8.41
C ARG A 94 28.27 26.57 7.78
N ARG A 95 28.43 25.45 8.51
CA ARG A 95 29.15 24.29 7.99
C ARG A 95 28.44 23.69 6.78
N LEU A 96 27.12 23.42 6.87
CA LEU A 96 26.34 22.89 5.76
C LEU A 96 26.36 23.79 4.52
N PHE A 97 26.39 25.12 4.72
CA PHE A 97 26.54 26.05 3.63
C PHE A 97 27.91 25.89 2.94
N GLN A 98 29.00 25.80 3.72
CA GLN A 98 30.33 25.59 3.17
C GLN A 98 30.44 24.26 2.45
N ASP A 99 29.93 23.20 3.05
CA ASP A 99 29.93 21.85 2.50
C ASP A 99 29.12 21.78 1.18
N THR A 100 28.00 22.47 1.11
CA THR A 100 27.12 22.42 -0.07
C THR A 100 27.65 23.26 -1.22
N TYR A 101 28.23 24.44 -0.95
CA TYR A 101 28.51 25.43 -2.00
C TYR A 101 29.97 25.75 -2.22
N ARG A 102 30.91 25.33 -1.35
CA ARG A 102 32.28 25.78 -1.40
C ARG A 102 33.34 24.68 -1.37
N ASP A 103 33.25 23.74 -0.41
CA ASP A 103 34.36 22.81 -0.13
C ASP A 103 33.86 21.35 -0.09
N PHE A 104 33.82 20.76 -1.27
CA PHE A 104 33.45 19.37 -1.40
C PHE A 104 34.42 18.40 -0.71
N ASP A 105 35.74 18.68 -0.76
CA ASP A 105 36.72 17.76 -0.17
C ASP A 105 36.63 17.74 1.36
N SER A 106 36.36 18.87 1.97
CA SER A 106 36.08 18.94 3.41
C SER A 106 34.79 18.26 3.75
N ALA A 107 33.71 18.53 3.00
CA ALA A 107 32.41 17.89 3.16
C ALA A 107 32.51 16.35 3.07
N TYR A 108 33.26 15.86 2.09
CA TYR A 108 33.50 14.43 1.91
C TYR A 108 34.24 13.80 3.10
N ARG A 109 35.35 14.41 3.55
CA ARG A 109 36.14 13.87 4.68
C ARG A 109 35.36 13.84 6.00
N GLU A 110 34.40 14.74 6.18
CA GLU A 110 33.72 14.90 7.45
C GLU A 110 32.28 14.37 7.46
N SER A 111 31.76 13.96 6.31
CA SER A 111 30.43 13.37 6.20
C SER A 111 30.33 12.06 6.98
N PHE A 112 29.25 11.90 7.74
CA PHE A 112 28.90 10.62 8.38
C PHE A 112 28.89 9.48 7.36
N LEU A 113 28.27 9.69 6.21
CA LEU A 113 28.11 8.67 5.17
C LEU A 113 29.46 8.19 4.61
N SER A 114 30.33 9.13 4.22
CA SER A 114 31.65 8.76 3.68
C SER A 114 32.51 8.03 4.71
N ARG A 115 32.55 8.54 5.94
CA ARG A 115 33.30 7.92 7.04
C ARG A 115 32.82 6.50 7.34
N LEU A 116 31.52 6.27 7.35
CA LEU A 116 30.94 4.94 7.53
C LEU A 116 31.38 3.99 6.40
N ILE A 117 31.20 4.40 5.15
CA ILE A 117 31.55 3.55 3.99
C ILE A 117 33.07 3.29 3.94
N LEU A 118 33.90 4.31 4.19
CA LEU A 118 35.36 4.17 4.20
C LEU A 118 35.85 3.27 5.34
N ALA A 119 35.23 3.34 6.52
CA ALA A 119 35.58 2.49 7.67
C ALA A 119 35.18 1.05 7.46
N GLU A 120 33.98 0.80 6.94
CA GLU A 120 33.43 -0.56 6.82
C GLU A 120 33.82 -1.25 5.50
N LYS A 121 34.14 -0.49 4.44
CA LYS A 121 34.52 -1.03 3.10
C LYS A 121 33.60 -2.15 2.62
N PRO A 122 32.29 -1.88 2.45
CA PRO A 122 31.33 -2.90 2.08
C PRO A 122 31.47 -3.34 0.63
N ASP A 123 31.17 -4.60 0.35
CA ASP A 123 30.97 -5.09 -1.02
C ASP A 123 29.62 -4.64 -1.58
N VAL A 124 28.62 -4.57 -0.71
CA VAL A 124 27.24 -4.22 -1.05
C VAL A 124 26.73 -3.13 -0.10
N VAL A 125 26.14 -2.08 -0.66
CA VAL A 125 25.39 -1.07 0.09
C VAL A 125 23.93 -1.09 -0.34
N VAL A 126 23.03 -1.32 0.62
CA VAL A 126 21.59 -1.19 0.42
C VAL A 126 21.10 0.04 1.17
N ASP A 127 20.55 0.99 0.44
CA ASP A 127 20.08 2.26 1.00
C ASP A 127 18.53 2.29 1.07
N CYS A 128 18.00 2.08 2.26
CA CYS A 128 16.57 2.13 2.57
C CYS A 128 16.15 3.47 3.21
N VAL A 129 17.02 4.49 3.21
CA VAL A 129 16.70 5.81 3.77
C VAL A 129 15.78 6.57 2.83
N ASN A 130 14.70 7.14 3.35
CA ASN A 130 13.87 8.06 2.58
C ASN A 130 14.59 9.41 2.43
N THR A 131 15.47 9.50 1.41
CA THR A 131 16.29 10.69 1.12
C THR A 131 15.43 11.92 0.88
N ALA A 132 14.32 11.76 0.14
CA ALA A 132 13.40 12.85 -0.14
C ALA A 132 12.82 13.42 1.16
N THR A 133 12.42 12.57 2.10
CA THR A 133 11.99 13.00 3.43
C THR A 133 13.13 13.64 4.22
N GLY A 134 14.31 13.02 4.24
CA GLY A 134 15.47 13.53 5.00
C GLY A 134 15.91 14.95 4.58
N ILE A 135 15.80 15.29 3.30
CA ILE A 135 16.19 16.58 2.74
C ILE A 135 15.02 17.59 2.74
N SER A 136 13.78 17.17 2.44
CA SER A 136 12.62 18.06 2.28
C SER A 136 12.05 18.63 3.58
N TYR A 137 12.45 18.11 4.74
CA TYR A 137 12.03 18.69 6.03
C TYR A 137 12.65 20.07 6.34
N GLN A 138 13.52 20.54 5.47
CA GLN A 138 13.94 21.92 5.50
C GLN A 138 12.92 22.74 4.70
N ASP A 139 12.07 23.46 5.41
CA ASP A 139 10.99 24.21 4.80
C ASP A 139 11.50 25.45 4.08
N VAL A 140 11.75 25.30 2.78
CA VAL A 140 12.20 26.39 1.89
C VAL A 140 11.14 27.50 1.79
N PHE A 141 9.86 27.16 1.87
CA PHE A 141 8.79 28.14 1.72
C PHE A 141 8.73 29.09 2.92
N THR A 142 8.73 28.57 4.14
CA THR A 142 8.80 29.38 5.35
C THR A 142 10.10 30.20 5.42
N SER A 143 11.22 29.62 4.96
CA SER A 143 12.49 30.33 4.90
C SER A 143 12.46 31.50 3.91
N CYS A 144 11.82 31.34 2.74
CA CYS A 144 11.61 32.42 1.79
C CYS A 144 10.75 33.56 2.39
N GLN A 145 9.64 33.20 3.06
CA GLN A 145 8.76 34.18 3.70
C GLN A 145 9.49 34.95 4.80
N ALA A 146 10.33 34.29 5.61
CA ALA A 146 11.11 34.95 6.64
C ALA A 146 12.11 35.97 6.07
N VAL A 147 12.74 35.66 4.93
CA VAL A 147 13.62 36.61 4.22
C VAL A 147 12.80 37.78 3.64
N GLU A 148 11.67 37.49 3.00
CA GLU A 148 10.77 38.51 2.45
C GLU A 148 10.29 39.48 3.52
N SER A 149 9.80 38.98 4.67
CA SER A 149 9.39 39.81 5.80
C SER A 149 10.55 40.69 6.28
N SER A 150 11.77 40.15 6.43
CA SER A 150 12.94 40.92 6.85
C SER A 150 13.33 42.01 5.85
N LEU A 151 13.06 41.83 4.56
CA LEU A 151 13.31 42.83 3.53
C LEU A 151 12.24 43.93 3.50
N ASN A 152 10.98 43.59 3.74
CA ASN A 152 9.85 44.52 3.66
C ASN A 152 9.70 45.39 4.91
N GLU A 153 9.94 44.83 6.11
CA GLU A 153 9.80 45.52 7.39
C GLU A 153 11.04 46.37 7.73
N GLY A 154 12.09 46.28 6.92
CA GLY A 154 13.42 46.75 7.25
C GLY A 154 14.06 45.86 8.32
N PRO A 155 15.34 45.51 8.18
CA PRO A 155 15.98 44.63 9.14
C PRO A 155 16.03 45.32 10.50
N SER A 156 15.31 44.74 11.50
CA SER A 156 15.45 45.13 12.90
C SER A 156 16.91 44.94 13.38
N SER A 157 17.65 44.11 12.70
CA SER A 157 19.11 44.00 12.73
C SER A 157 19.62 43.37 11.44
N TRP A 158 20.75 43.79 10.95
CA TRP A 158 21.48 43.18 9.84
C TRP A 158 21.78 41.69 10.11
N GLU A 159 21.98 41.35 11.37
CA GLU A 159 22.24 39.99 11.82
C GLU A 159 21.02 39.07 11.63
N GLY A 160 19.79 39.59 11.88
CA GLY A 160 18.54 38.84 11.66
C GLY A 160 18.28 38.51 10.19
N LEU A 161 18.50 39.47 9.29
CA LEU A 161 18.42 39.23 7.84
C LEU A 161 19.44 38.18 7.39
N LYS A 162 20.68 38.29 7.85
CA LYS A 162 21.76 37.35 7.55
C LYS A 162 21.40 35.93 8.00
N GLU A 163 20.87 35.79 9.20
CA GLU A 163 20.42 34.48 9.71
C GLU A 163 19.30 33.88 8.85
N ASN A 164 18.30 34.68 8.44
CA ASN A 164 17.21 34.20 7.59
C ASN A 164 17.71 33.81 6.18
N VAL A 165 18.64 34.57 5.61
CA VAL A 165 19.28 34.20 4.34
C VAL A 165 20.10 32.91 4.47
N GLU A 166 20.88 32.75 5.55
CA GLU A 166 21.61 31.50 5.82
C GLU A 166 20.65 30.29 5.92
N LYS A 167 19.52 30.43 6.63
CA LYS A 167 18.48 29.41 6.74
C LYS A 167 17.91 29.04 5.36
N LEU A 168 17.57 30.06 4.56
CA LEU A 168 17.08 29.85 3.20
C LEU A 168 18.09 29.09 2.34
N MET A 169 19.33 29.48 2.34
CA MET A 169 20.36 28.85 1.50
C MET A 169 20.58 27.38 1.86
N VAL A 170 20.54 27.01 3.15
CA VAL A 170 20.67 25.61 3.56
C VAL A 170 19.36 24.83 3.48
N SER A 171 18.22 25.46 3.19
CA SER A 171 16.95 24.78 2.96
C SER A 171 16.72 24.38 1.50
N ILE A 172 17.57 24.85 0.56
CA ILE A 172 17.46 24.49 -0.86
C ILE A 172 17.87 23.03 -1.05
N SER A 173 16.92 22.20 -1.45
CA SER A 173 17.05 20.75 -1.43
C SER A 173 17.99 20.17 -2.50
N ILE A 174 17.94 20.70 -3.73
CA ILE A 174 18.69 20.12 -4.85
C ILE A 174 20.21 20.19 -4.67
N PRO A 175 20.83 21.32 -4.26
CA PRO A 175 22.26 21.34 -3.98
C PRO A 175 22.70 20.33 -2.90
N GLN A 176 21.88 20.14 -1.86
CA GLN A 176 22.16 19.13 -0.82
C GLN A 176 22.07 17.71 -1.37
N LEU A 177 21.11 17.44 -2.24
CA LEU A 177 20.99 16.15 -2.92
C LEU A 177 22.20 15.88 -3.81
N ILE A 178 22.65 16.89 -4.57
CA ILE A 178 23.86 16.79 -5.39
C ILE A 178 25.09 16.48 -4.51
N LEU A 179 25.25 17.20 -3.40
CA LEU A 179 26.34 16.95 -2.45
C LEU A 179 26.28 15.50 -1.93
N HIS A 180 25.12 15.05 -1.48
CA HIS A 180 24.92 13.70 -0.96
C HIS A 180 25.30 12.62 -2.00
N VAL A 181 24.79 12.73 -3.23
CA VAL A 181 25.09 11.76 -4.31
C VAL A 181 26.58 11.78 -4.68
N ARG A 182 27.23 12.95 -4.70
CA ARG A 182 28.67 13.04 -4.97
C ARG A 182 29.51 12.41 -3.86
N ILE A 183 29.16 12.63 -2.59
CA ILE A 183 29.83 12.00 -1.44
C ILE A 183 29.68 10.48 -1.52
N LEU A 184 28.46 10.01 -1.74
CA LEU A 184 28.16 8.59 -1.89
C LEU A 184 28.98 7.96 -3.02
N ASN A 185 28.93 8.53 -4.21
CA ASN A 185 29.65 8.00 -5.38
C ASN A 185 31.16 7.89 -5.12
N ARG A 186 31.77 8.94 -4.57
CA ARG A 186 33.21 8.94 -4.26
C ARG A 186 33.56 7.87 -3.22
N ALA A 187 32.78 7.74 -2.15
CA ALA A 187 33.04 6.75 -1.12
C ALA A 187 32.94 5.31 -1.66
N LEU A 188 31.94 5.04 -2.51
CA LEU A 188 31.77 3.73 -3.14
C LEU A 188 32.90 3.39 -4.12
N VAL A 189 33.36 4.36 -4.91
CA VAL A 189 34.49 4.18 -5.82
C VAL A 189 35.78 3.94 -5.04
N GLU A 190 36.07 4.74 -4.02
CA GLU A 190 37.31 4.62 -3.21
C GLU A 190 37.37 3.29 -2.44
N THR A 191 36.22 2.74 -2.02
CA THR A 191 36.18 1.44 -1.31
C THR A 191 36.12 0.24 -2.23
N GLY A 192 35.86 0.45 -3.53
CA GLY A 192 35.68 -0.63 -4.48
C GLY A 192 34.39 -1.41 -4.28
N ALA A 193 33.36 -0.77 -3.71
CA ALA A 193 32.05 -1.41 -3.52
C ALA A 193 31.51 -1.93 -4.86
N ARG A 194 31.01 -3.16 -4.89
CA ARG A 194 30.50 -3.80 -6.10
C ARG A 194 29.11 -3.30 -6.49
N LEU A 195 28.25 -3.11 -5.50
CA LEU A 195 26.84 -2.79 -5.71
C LEU A 195 26.36 -1.73 -4.72
N TYR A 196 25.69 -0.73 -5.24
CA TYR A 196 24.79 0.14 -4.48
C TYR A 196 23.37 -0.04 -4.97
N LEU A 197 22.45 -0.39 -4.05
CA LEU A 197 21.04 -0.54 -4.34
C LEU A 197 20.22 0.41 -3.48
N LYS A 198 19.48 1.31 -4.12
CA LYS A 198 18.55 2.23 -3.48
C LYS A 198 17.15 1.64 -3.45
N VAL A 199 16.54 1.59 -2.28
CA VAL A 199 15.09 1.48 -2.17
C VAL A 199 14.53 2.89 -2.16
N GLY A 200 14.05 3.32 -3.32
CA GLY A 200 13.54 4.66 -3.55
C GLY A 200 12.09 4.82 -3.10
N THR A 201 11.62 6.06 -3.08
CA THR A 201 10.20 6.40 -2.86
C THR A 201 9.66 7.18 -4.04
N THR A 202 8.38 7.03 -4.32
CA THR A 202 7.67 7.91 -5.26
C THR A 202 7.27 9.23 -4.61
N GLY A 203 7.41 9.35 -3.29
CA GLY A 203 7.00 10.53 -2.53
C GLY A 203 5.53 10.55 -2.10
N THR A 204 4.69 9.78 -2.76
CA THR A 204 3.22 9.79 -2.54
C THR A 204 2.73 8.70 -1.60
N GLY A 205 3.58 7.82 -1.10
CA GLY A 205 3.16 6.64 -0.35
C GLY A 205 2.59 5.52 -1.21
N GLY A 206 2.68 5.63 -2.54
CA GLY A 206 2.40 4.56 -3.49
C GLY A 206 0.94 4.17 -3.65
N MET A 207 0.03 5.08 -3.39
CA MET A 207 -1.39 4.79 -3.39
C MET A 207 -2.03 5.06 -4.74
N GLY A 208 -2.89 4.15 -5.17
CA GLY A 208 -3.68 4.28 -6.37
C GLY A 208 -4.57 5.52 -6.34
N LEU A 209 -4.80 6.08 -7.51
CA LEU A 209 -5.46 7.36 -7.65
C LEU A 209 -6.98 7.30 -7.45
N ASN A 210 -7.59 6.10 -7.50
CA ASN A 210 -9.04 5.95 -7.61
C ASN A 210 -9.72 5.42 -6.34
N ILE A 211 -8.97 5.17 -5.27
CA ILE A 211 -9.52 4.76 -3.97
C ILE A 211 -9.12 5.78 -2.90
N PRO A 212 -10.03 6.69 -2.51
CA PRO A 212 -9.71 7.86 -1.69
C PRO A 212 -9.43 7.55 -0.21
N TYR A 213 -9.55 6.30 0.24
CA TYR A 213 -9.45 5.91 1.65
C TYR A 213 -8.08 5.36 2.04
N THR A 214 -7.11 5.46 1.15
CA THR A 214 -5.75 5.06 1.39
C THR A 214 -4.89 6.30 1.62
N HIS A 215 -3.78 6.18 2.32
CA HIS A 215 -2.91 7.25 2.83
C HIS A 215 -2.43 8.31 1.80
N GLY A 216 -3.32 8.92 1.03
CA GLY A 216 -3.04 10.03 0.14
C GLY A 216 -3.46 11.37 0.75
N GLU A 217 -2.71 12.42 0.54
CA GLU A 217 -3.21 13.78 0.76
C GLU A 217 -4.24 14.10 -0.33
N GLU A 218 -5.45 14.51 0.04
CA GLU A 218 -6.49 14.92 -0.92
C GLU A 218 -6.03 16.07 -1.82
N ARG A 219 -5.14 16.92 -1.28
CA ARG A 219 -4.53 18.05 -2.02
C ARG A 219 -3.03 18.04 -1.78
N PRO A 220 -2.22 17.92 -2.84
CA PRO A 220 -0.77 17.94 -2.71
C PRO A 220 -0.30 19.26 -2.07
N SER A 221 0.28 19.18 -0.89
CA SER A 221 0.93 20.34 -0.25
C SER A 221 2.21 20.72 -1.00
N PRO A 222 2.70 21.98 -0.90
CA PRO A 222 4.01 22.34 -1.44
C PRO A 222 5.15 21.45 -0.93
N GLN A 223 5.06 20.97 0.31
CA GLN A 223 6.03 20.04 0.89
C GLN A 223 6.00 18.67 0.21
N LEU A 224 4.80 18.14 -0.06
CA LEU A 224 4.65 16.86 -0.78
C LEU A 224 5.18 16.98 -2.21
N LEU A 225 4.88 18.07 -2.91
CA LEU A 225 5.39 18.32 -4.26
C LEU A 225 6.93 18.44 -4.27
N ASN A 226 7.51 19.16 -3.29
CA ASN A 226 8.97 19.26 -3.13
C ASN A 226 9.61 17.88 -2.86
N LYS A 227 8.98 17.07 -2.00
CA LYS A 227 9.41 15.70 -1.72
C LYS A 227 9.40 14.82 -2.96
N ASN A 228 8.35 14.92 -3.79
CA ASN A 228 8.29 14.23 -5.07
C ASN A 228 9.38 14.68 -6.03
N ALA A 229 9.59 15.99 -6.16
CA ALA A 229 10.65 16.55 -7.02
C ALA A 229 12.04 16.04 -6.62
N ILE A 230 12.34 15.97 -5.32
CA ILE A 230 13.59 15.43 -4.79
C ILE A 230 13.72 13.94 -5.13
N ALA A 231 12.65 13.16 -4.97
CA ALA A 231 12.66 11.73 -5.26
C ALA A 231 12.96 11.45 -6.75
N PHE A 232 12.34 12.21 -7.66
CA PHE A 232 12.62 12.11 -9.10
C PHE A 232 14.02 12.60 -9.46
N ALA A 233 14.47 13.70 -8.89
CA ALA A 233 15.83 14.21 -9.11
C ALA A 233 16.90 13.19 -8.66
N GLN A 234 16.67 12.51 -7.53
CA GLN A 234 17.56 11.44 -7.07
C GLN A 234 17.65 10.30 -8.07
N THR A 235 16.53 9.83 -8.62
CA THR A 235 16.54 8.78 -9.65
C THR A 235 17.39 9.18 -10.86
N GLY A 236 17.21 10.41 -11.38
CA GLY A 236 18.03 10.92 -12.48
C GLY A 236 19.52 11.00 -12.15
N MET A 237 19.88 11.39 -10.93
CA MET A 237 21.28 11.43 -10.48
C MET A 237 21.87 10.03 -10.31
N LEU A 238 21.12 9.06 -9.80
CA LEU A 238 21.56 7.66 -9.69
C LEU A 238 21.77 7.04 -11.08
N PHE A 239 20.92 7.35 -12.03
CA PHE A 239 21.11 6.95 -13.43
C PHE A 239 22.42 7.48 -14.02
N LEU A 240 22.75 8.75 -13.77
CA LEU A 240 24.03 9.32 -14.19
C LEU A 240 25.21 8.70 -13.43
N MET A 241 25.06 8.45 -12.13
CA MET A 241 26.06 7.81 -11.29
C MET A 241 26.37 6.37 -11.79
N ALA A 242 25.37 5.64 -12.28
CA ALA A 242 25.54 4.31 -12.86
C ALA A 242 26.49 4.27 -14.08
N ARG A 243 26.74 5.43 -14.71
CA ARG A 243 27.64 5.58 -15.86
C ARG A 243 29.06 5.97 -15.47
N THR A 244 29.40 6.00 -14.18
CA THR A 244 30.74 6.32 -13.70
C THR A 244 31.73 5.19 -14.06
N PRO A 245 32.75 5.43 -14.88
CA PRO A 245 33.75 4.41 -15.20
C PRO A 245 34.45 3.90 -13.93
N GLY A 246 34.49 2.57 -13.75
CA GLY A 246 35.08 1.95 -12.56
C GLY A 246 34.25 2.10 -11.28
N GLY A 247 33.03 2.65 -11.38
CA GLY A 247 32.10 2.75 -10.26
C GLY A 247 31.33 1.45 -10.01
N PRO A 248 30.59 1.39 -8.91
CA PRO A 248 29.74 0.22 -8.58
C PRO A 248 28.58 0.06 -9.56
N ILE A 249 27.97 -1.12 -9.54
CA ILE A 249 26.66 -1.31 -10.14
C ILE A 249 25.65 -0.51 -9.33
N ILE A 250 24.87 0.34 -9.98
CA ILE A 250 23.84 1.15 -9.34
C ILE A 250 22.47 0.60 -9.71
N LYS A 251 21.65 0.40 -8.70
CA LYS A 251 20.26 -0.05 -8.86
C LYS A 251 19.31 0.76 -7.99
N GLU A 252 18.08 0.97 -8.45
CA GLU A 252 17.02 1.60 -7.65
C GLU A 252 15.70 0.84 -7.82
N VAL A 253 15.18 0.33 -6.72
CA VAL A 253 13.84 -0.27 -6.66
C VAL A 253 12.86 0.75 -6.08
N LYS A 254 11.77 1.04 -6.80
CA LYS A 254 10.67 1.89 -6.33
C LYS A 254 9.45 1.03 -6.03
N PRO A 255 9.13 0.80 -4.74
CA PRO A 255 8.11 -0.17 -4.35
C PRO A 255 6.69 0.14 -4.81
N ALA A 256 6.38 1.43 -5.00
CA ALA A 256 5.03 1.91 -5.24
C ALA A 256 4.38 1.49 -6.57
N ALA A 257 5.11 0.86 -7.47
CA ALA A 257 4.61 0.46 -8.79
C ALA A 257 4.39 -1.06 -8.91
N LEU A 258 4.23 -1.78 -7.78
CA LEU A 258 4.25 -3.24 -7.81
C LEU A 258 3.18 -3.85 -6.91
N ILE A 259 2.53 -4.91 -7.39
CA ILE A 259 1.69 -5.80 -6.58
C ILE A 259 2.61 -6.73 -5.81
N GLY A 260 2.42 -6.79 -4.49
CA GLY A 260 3.12 -7.70 -3.61
C GLY A 260 2.24 -8.22 -2.49
N TYR A 261 2.54 -9.44 -2.04
CA TYR A 261 1.88 -10.07 -0.91
C TYR A 261 2.84 -11.03 -0.20
N ARG A 262 2.62 -11.25 1.10
CA ARG A 262 3.39 -12.22 1.90
C ARG A 262 2.97 -13.65 1.63
N GLY A 263 1.68 -13.85 1.36
CA GLY A 263 1.11 -15.15 1.09
C GLY A 263 -0.38 -15.11 0.84
N VAL A 264 -0.89 -16.26 0.38
CA VAL A 264 -2.32 -16.49 0.18
C VAL A 264 -2.66 -17.75 0.97
N ASP A 265 -3.61 -17.64 1.89
CA ASP A 265 -3.89 -18.73 2.82
C ASP A 265 -5.32 -18.68 3.37
N PHE A 266 -5.79 -19.79 3.94
CA PHE A 266 -7.07 -19.89 4.63
C PHE A 266 -6.93 -19.46 6.08
N ARG A 267 -7.29 -18.21 6.40
CA ARG A 267 -7.01 -17.57 7.68
C ARG A 267 -8.27 -17.09 8.39
N THR A 268 -8.18 -16.93 9.70
CA THR A 268 -9.19 -16.27 10.53
C THR A 268 -9.20 -14.78 10.24
N ALA A 269 -10.39 -14.25 9.95
CA ALA A 269 -10.60 -12.81 9.84
C ALA A 269 -10.68 -12.20 11.26
N VAL A 270 -9.95 -11.09 11.49
CA VAL A 270 -9.91 -10.40 12.80
C VAL A 270 -10.47 -8.98 12.69
N GLY A 271 -11.01 -8.44 13.77
CA GLY A 271 -11.60 -7.11 13.83
C GLY A 271 -10.60 -5.97 13.60
N LYS A 272 -11.08 -4.82 13.12
CA LYS A 272 -10.36 -3.54 13.06
C LYS A 272 -11.08 -2.48 13.90
N GLN A 273 -10.33 -1.47 14.34
CA GLN A 273 -10.74 -0.40 15.27
C GLN A 273 -12.07 0.34 14.93
N TYR A 274 -12.52 0.28 13.69
CA TYR A 274 -13.75 0.97 13.24
C TYR A 274 -14.98 0.07 13.13
N HIS A 275 -14.84 -1.20 13.46
CA HIS A 275 -15.93 -2.17 13.49
C HIS A 275 -16.35 -2.48 14.93
N ARG A 276 -17.58 -2.95 15.11
CA ARG A 276 -18.11 -3.30 16.44
C ARG A 276 -17.52 -4.60 17.02
N VAL A 277 -16.44 -5.07 16.44
CA VAL A 277 -15.59 -6.15 16.94
C VAL A 277 -14.29 -5.51 17.40
N GLU A 278 -13.78 -5.87 18.57
CA GLU A 278 -12.53 -5.32 19.09
C GLU A 278 -11.36 -5.60 18.14
N GLU A 279 -10.41 -4.69 18.11
CA GLU A 279 -9.25 -4.83 17.24
C GLU A 279 -8.42 -6.07 17.62
N GLY A 280 -8.14 -6.92 16.62
CA GLY A 280 -7.42 -8.18 16.84
C GLY A 280 -8.28 -9.37 17.25
N GLU A 281 -9.53 -9.16 17.69
CA GLU A 281 -10.43 -10.25 18.01
C GLU A 281 -10.95 -10.94 16.75
N PRO A 282 -11.05 -12.28 16.75
CA PRO A 282 -11.59 -13.02 15.62
C PRO A 282 -13.06 -12.70 15.37
N TYR A 283 -13.44 -12.55 14.12
CA TYR A 283 -14.85 -12.60 13.76
C TYR A 283 -15.39 -14.02 14.01
N ILE A 284 -16.62 -14.08 14.50
CA ILE A 284 -17.33 -15.32 14.70
C ILE A 284 -18.32 -15.52 13.55
N LEU A 285 -18.37 -16.72 13.02
CA LEU A 285 -19.34 -17.08 12.00
C LEU A 285 -20.69 -17.39 12.63
N TYR A 286 -21.67 -16.54 12.38
CA TYR A 286 -23.04 -16.70 12.86
C TYR A 286 -23.97 -17.07 11.71
N ARG A 287 -24.95 -17.92 12.00
CA ARG A 287 -26.07 -18.13 11.08
C ARG A 287 -26.86 -16.83 10.94
N ALA A 288 -27.08 -16.37 9.70
CA ALA A 288 -27.95 -15.25 9.44
C ALA A 288 -29.38 -15.54 9.94
N ARG A 289 -29.98 -14.57 10.62
CA ARG A 289 -31.33 -14.66 11.15
C ARG A 289 -32.23 -13.69 10.42
N ARG A 290 -33.42 -14.17 10.05
CA ARG A 290 -34.49 -13.36 9.45
C ARG A 290 -35.21 -12.58 10.55
N VAL A 291 -35.36 -11.27 10.34
CA VAL A 291 -36.07 -10.37 11.26
C VAL A 291 -36.92 -9.39 10.45
N ASP A 292 -38.04 -8.97 11.01
CA ASP A 292 -38.84 -7.89 10.45
C ASP A 292 -38.16 -6.55 10.74
N LEU A 293 -38.10 -5.64 9.77
CA LEU A 293 -37.46 -4.32 9.92
C LEU A 293 -38.16 -3.46 10.98
N GLY A 294 -39.50 -3.52 11.04
CA GLY A 294 -40.28 -2.68 11.96
C GLY A 294 -40.06 -1.17 11.70
N LYS A 295 -40.34 -0.36 12.75
CA LYS A 295 -40.15 1.11 12.70
C LYS A 295 -38.78 1.56 13.21
N ALA A 296 -38.09 0.70 13.93
CA ALA A 296 -36.76 0.95 14.44
C ALA A 296 -35.96 -0.35 14.50
N LEU A 297 -34.66 -0.24 14.20
CA LEU A 297 -33.74 -1.36 14.25
C LEU A 297 -32.68 -1.10 15.32
N ASP A 298 -32.59 -2.03 16.29
CA ASP A 298 -31.52 -2.00 17.29
C ASP A 298 -30.19 -2.42 16.67
N LEU A 299 -29.20 -1.59 16.84
CA LEU A 299 -27.83 -1.82 16.36
C LEU A 299 -26.86 -2.23 17.48
N THR A 300 -27.35 -2.35 18.71
CA THR A 300 -26.51 -2.82 19.83
C THR A 300 -26.03 -4.24 19.51
N PRO A 301 -24.71 -4.50 19.54
CA PRO A 301 -24.20 -5.84 19.34
C PRO A 301 -24.76 -6.80 20.41
N ASP A 302 -25.54 -7.77 19.98
CA ASP A 302 -26.09 -8.77 20.88
C ASP A 302 -26.00 -10.15 20.22
N PRO A 303 -25.01 -10.98 20.61
CA PRO A 303 -24.88 -12.34 20.12
C PRO A 303 -25.92 -13.32 20.71
N THR A 304 -26.72 -12.88 21.69
CA THR A 304 -27.70 -13.72 22.35
C THR A 304 -28.78 -14.16 21.35
N GLY A 305 -29.01 -15.46 21.26
CA GLY A 305 -30.01 -16.00 20.33
C GLY A 305 -29.55 -16.12 18.88
N TYR A 306 -28.25 -15.88 18.58
CA TYR A 306 -27.65 -16.23 17.30
C TYR A 306 -26.91 -17.54 17.38
N GLU A 307 -27.14 -18.43 16.45
CA GLU A 307 -26.42 -19.70 16.31
C GLU A 307 -25.03 -19.45 15.76
N ARG A 308 -24.03 -19.95 16.47
CA ARG A 308 -22.64 -19.99 15.93
C ARG A 308 -22.51 -21.19 15.01
N LEU A 309 -22.07 -20.96 13.79
CA LEU A 309 -21.80 -22.03 12.84
C LEU A 309 -20.49 -22.70 13.18
N ALA A 310 -20.56 -23.95 13.66
CA ALA A 310 -19.37 -24.74 13.93
C ALA A 310 -18.76 -25.25 12.63
N ARG A 311 -17.43 -25.22 12.56
CA ARG A 311 -16.64 -25.83 11.51
C ARG A 311 -16.31 -27.30 11.84
N PRO A 312 -15.77 -28.07 10.88
CA PRO A 312 -15.32 -29.43 11.14
C PRO A 312 -14.27 -29.54 12.26
N ASP A 313 -13.47 -28.49 12.49
CA ASP A 313 -12.50 -28.40 13.57
C ASP A 313 -13.11 -28.00 14.93
N GLY A 314 -14.42 -27.82 14.99
CA GLY A 314 -15.15 -27.40 16.18
C GLY A 314 -15.08 -25.91 16.51
N SER A 315 -14.32 -25.12 15.77
CA SER A 315 -14.27 -23.66 15.92
C SER A 315 -15.47 -22.98 15.28
N SER A 316 -15.83 -21.79 15.77
CA SER A 316 -16.81 -20.91 15.13
C SER A 316 -16.18 -19.64 14.59
N GLU A 317 -14.87 -19.62 14.44
CA GLU A 317 -14.17 -18.49 13.88
C GLU A 317 -14.49 -18.30 12.39
N PHE A 318 -14.65 -17.06 11.98
CA PHE A 318 -14.84 -16.71 10.59
C PHE A 318 -13.50 -16.85 9.85
N ARG A 319 -13.32 -17.96 9.16
CA ARG A 319 -12.14 -18.23 8.34
C ARG A 319 -12.51 -18.22 6.88
N VAL A 320 -11.64 -17.62 6.06
CA VAL A 320 -11.84 -17.42 4.63
C VAL A 320 -10.48 -17.36 3.92
N PRO A 321 -10.40 -17.72 2.63
CA PRO A 321 -9.19 -17.46 1.84
C PRO A 321 -8.87 -15.97 1.82
N LEU A 322 -7.63 -15.60 2.14
CA LEU A 322 -7.16 -14.22 2.21
C LEU A 322 -5.80 -14.06 1.57
N VAL A 323 -5.60 -12.91 0.94
CA VAL A 323 -4.27 -12.40 0.55
C VAL A 323 -3.74 -11.54 1.69
N ASP A 324 -2.52 -11.83 2.14
CA ASP A 324 -1.79 -11.04 3.13
C ASP A 324 -0.85 -10.06 2.42
N THR A 325 -1.23 -8.79 2.38
CA THR A 325 -0.44 -7.70 1.80
C THR A 325 0.41 -6.96 2.85
N GLY A 326 0.65 -7.57 3.99
CA GLY A 326 1.48 -7.02 5.06
C GLY A 326 0.79 -5.88 5.80
N GLU A 327 1.45 -4.75 5.93
CA GLU A 327 0.91 -3.58 6.64
C GLU A 327 -0.35 -3.00 5.99
N ASN A 328 -0.57 -3.25 4.71
CA ASN A 328 -1.78 -2.83 3.99
C ASN A 328 -3.01 -3.67 4.35
N GLY A 329 -2.82 -4.85 4.94
CA GLY A 329 -3.87 -5.67 5.51
C GLY A 329 -4.11 -7.01 4.82
N LEU A 330 -5.23 -7.61 5.20
CA LEU A 330 -5.72 -8.88 4.66
C LEU A 330 -6.94 -8.60 3.77
N PHE A 331 -6.94 -9.15 2.57
CA PHE A 331 -8.03 -8.97 1.61
C PHE A 331 -8.60 -10.31 1.16
N THR A 332 -9.91 -10.34 1.00
CA THR A 332 -10.60 -11.43 0.31
C THR A 332 -10.32 -11.41 -1.19
N ARG A 333 -10.71 -12.47 -1.91
CA ARG A 333 -10.59 -12.53 -3.37
C ARG A 333 -11.29 -11.34 -4.03
N GLY A 334 -12.55 -11.10 -3.67
CA GLY A 334 -13.32 -10.01 -4.24
C GLY A 334 -12.71 -8.63 -3.98
N GLU A 335 -12.25 -8.38 -2.74
CA GLU A 335 -11.58 -7.14 -2.38
C GLU A 335 -10.23 -6.99 -3.11
N PHE A 336 -9.40 -8.04 -3.14
CA PHE A 336 -8.10 -8.01 -3.82
C PHE A 336 -8.26 -7.81 -5.33
N GLU A 337 -9.21 -8.50 -5.95
CA GLU A 337 -9.52 -8.33 -7.37
C GLU A 337 -9.98 -6.89 -7.67
N ALA A 338 -10.85 -6.30 -6.85
CA ALA A 338 -11.33 -4.93 -7.03
C ALA A 338 -10.21 -3.90 -6.94
N ILE A 339 -9.36 -3.97 -5.90
CA ILE A 339 -8.29 -3.00 -5.68
C ILE A 339 -7.11 -3.16 -6.64
N THR A 340 -6.94 -4.31 -7.27
CA THR A 340 -5.89 -4.59 -8.25
C THR A 340 -6.40 -4.61 -9.69
N SER A 341 -7.65 -4.23 -9.92
CA SER A 341 -8.23 -4.07 -11.24
C SER A 341 -7.57 -2.91 -12.00
N LEU A 342 -7.89 -2.78 -13.28
CA LEU A 342 -7.35 -1.73 -14.14
C LEU A 342 -7.54 -0.34 -13.51
N ASP A 343 -6.49 0.46 -13.50
CA ASP A 343 -6.44 1.81 -12.92
C ASP A 343 -6.70 1.89 -11.39
N GLN A 344 -6.61 0.77 -10.68
CA GLN A 344 -6.70 0.71 -9.22
C GLN A 344 -5.32 0.66 -8.56
N MET A 345 -5.29 0.35 -7.27
CA MET A 345 -4.08 0.36 -6.46
C MET A 345 -3.17 -0.83 -6.70
N GLU A 346 -1.89 -0.60 -6.52
CA GLU A 346 -0.88 -1.63 -6.42
C GLU A 346 -0.26 -1.63 -5.01
N TYR A 347 -0.02 -2.82 -4.46
CA TYR A 347 0.58 -3.00 -3.14
C TYR A 347 1.92 -3.73 -3.22
N ILE A 348 2.80 -3.40 -2.28
CA ILE A 348 4.01 -4.16 -2.03
C ILE A 348 4.30 -4.18 -0.52
N THR A 349 4.74 -5.31 -0.01
CA THR A 349 5.10 -5.47 1.41
C THR A 349 6.59 -5.20 1.63
N PRO A 350 7.02 -4.86 2.87
CA PRO A 350 8.45 -4.78 3.21
C PRO A 350 9.21 -6.07 2.92
N GLU A 351 8.58 -7.22 3.12
CA GLU A 351 9.14 -8.53 2.82
C GLU A 351 9.32 -8.77 1.33
N GLU A 352 8.34 -8.37 0.52
CA GLU A 352 8.42 -8.45 -0.95
C GLU A 352 9.50 -7.52 -1.49
N ILE A 353 9.61 -6.30 -0.97
CA ILE A 353 10.71 -5.38 -1.33
C ILE A 353 12.06 -6.02 -0.99
N ALA A 354 12.18 -6.64 0.17
CA ALA A 354 13.41 -7.30 0.59
C ALA A 354 13.75 -8.51 -0.30
N ASP A 355 12.77 -9.27 -0.77
CA ASP A 355 12.99 -10.36 -1.75
C ASP A 355 13.47 -9.81 -3.10
N ILE A 356 12.89 -8.70 -3.58
CA ILE A 356 13.37 -8.03 -4.79
C ILE A 356 14.81 -7.55 -4.62
N VAL A 357 15.11 -6.88 -3.50
CA VAL A 357 16.47 -6.42 -3.19
C VAL A 357 17.44 -7.59 -3.18
N LEU A 358 17.08 -8.71 -2.55
CA LEU A 358 17.89 -9.92 -2.52
C LEU A 358 18.21 -10.43 -3.94
N LEU A 359 17.19 -10.58 -4.78
CA LEU A 359 17.35 -11.04 -6.15
C LEU A 359 18.25 -10.09 -6.96
N GLU A 360 18.10 -8.78 -6.79
CA GLU A 360 18.96 -7.80 -7.46
C GLU A 360 20.41 -7.83 -6.93
N VAL A 361 20.62 -8.10 -5.63
CA VAL A 361 21.96 -8.32 -5.04
C VAL A 361 22.61 -9.58 -5.62
N GLU A 362 21.84 -10.63 -5.85
CA GLU A 362 22.28 -11.87 -6.47
C GLU A 362 22.50 -11.75 -7.99
N GLY A 363 22.17 -10.60 -8.58
CA GLY A 363 22.32 -10.34 -10.01
C GLY A 363 21.22 -10.93 -10.88
N VAL A 364 20.10 -11.32 -10.26
CA VAL A 364 18.88 -11.71 -10.98
C VAL A 364 18.17 -10.44 -11.41
N GLY A 365 18.11 -10.17 -12.70
CA GLY A 365 17.36 -9.02 -13.24
C GLY A 365 15.87 -9.20 -12.99
N THR A 366 15.32 -8.58 -11.94
CA THR A 366 13.90 -8.72 -11.58
C THR A 366 12.97 -7.97 -12.53
N GLY A 367 13.51 -7.02 -13.31
CA GLY A 367 12.76 -6.08 -14.15
C GLY A 367 12.09 -4.97 -13.32
N ARG A 368 12.41 -4.85 -12.03
CA ARG A 368 11.88 -3.84 -11.09
C ARG A 368 12.91 -2.77 -10.73
N ASP A 369 14.09 -2.85 -11.33
CA ASP A 369 15.14 -1.85 -11.20
C ASP A 369 14.85 -0.64 -12.10
N VAL A 370 14.58 0.50 -11.48
CA VAL A 370 14.19 1.74 -12.18
C VAL A 370 15.35 2.32 -12.96
N VAL A 371 16.59 2.16 -12.49
CA VAL A 371 17.79 2.69 -13.18
C VAL A 371 18.02 1.94 -14.48
N SER A 372 17.93 0.60 -14.46
CA SER A 372 17.96 -0.20 -15.69
C SER A 372 16.73 0.05 -16.56
N ALA A 373 15.57 0.32 -15.96
CA ALA A 373 14.32 0.56 -16.67
C ALA A 373 14.31 1.91 -17.44
N ILE A 374 15.11 2.89 -17.04
CA ILE A 374 15.32 4.12 -17.82
C ILE A 374 16.11 3.83 -19.10
N ASP A 375 17.02 2.88 -19.06
CA ASP A 375 17.82 2.46 -20.22
C ASP A 375 17.10 1.46 -21.14
N SER A 376 16.24 0.61 -20.58
CA SER A 376 15.48 -0.40 -21.30
C SER A 376 13.98 -0.13 -21.14
N SER A 377 13.16 -0.36 -22.15
CA SER A 377 11.71 -0.14 -22.05
C SER A 377 11.08 -0.92 -20.90
N VAL A 378 10.28 -0.24 -20.08
CA VAL A 378 9.79 -0.60 -18.73
C VAL A 378 8.72 -1.74 -18.70
N LEU A 379 8.46 -2.43 -19.77
CA LEU A 379 7.38 -3.44 -19.87
C LEU A 379 7.48 -4.60 -18.87
N GLY A 380 8.67 -4.86 -18.31
CA GLY A 380 8.89 -6.00 -17.42
C GLY A 380 8.14 -5.93 -16.08
N SER A 381 8.03 -4.76 -15.48
CA SER A 381 7.39 -4.59 -14.15
C SER A 381 5.88 -4.81 -14.20
N THR A 382 5.22 -4.21 -15.19
CA THR A 382 3.77 -4.33 -15.39
C THR A 382 3.38 -5.77 -15.71
N TYR A 383 4.21 -6.47 -16.50
CA TYR A 383 3.98 -7.86 -16.82
C TYR A 383 4.05 -8.77 -15.58
N LYS A 384 5.06 -8.57 -14.72
CA LYS A 384 5.17 -9.31 -13.45
C LYS A 384 4.03 -9.02 -12.49
N ALA A 385 3.59 -7.77 -12.38
CA ALA A 385 2.45 -7.40 -11.55
C ALA A 385 1.18 -8.15 -11.99
N GLY A 386 0.91 -8.22 -13.30
CA GLY A 386 -0.19 -9.00 -13.84
C GLY A 386 -0.08 -10.50 -13.52
N MET A 387 1.12 -11.09 -13.62
CA MET A 387 1.36 -12.48 -13.24
C MET A 387 1.15 -12.73 -11.74
N LEU A 388 1.64 -11.86 -10.87
CA LEU A 388 1.46 -11.98 -9.42
C LEU A 388 -0.01 -11.85 -9.02
N ARG A 389 -0.73 -10.90 -9.63
CA ARG A 389 -2.18 -10.78 -9.45
C ARG A 389 -2.90 -12.05 -9.87
N GLY A 390 -2.62 -12.55 -11.07
CA GLY A 390 -3.21 -13.79 -11.58
C GLY A 390 -2.93 -14.99 -10.67
N ALA A 391 -1.68 -15.16 -10.22
CA ALA A 391 -1.31 -16.23 -9.30
C ALA A 391 -2.07 -16.15 -7.97
N ALA A 392 -2.18 -14.95 -7.38
CA ALA A 392 -2.93 -14.77 -6.14
C ALA A 392 -4.42 -15.13 -6.29
N LEU A 393 -5.06 -14.68 -7.37
CA LEU A 393 -6.47 -15.00 -7.65
C LEU A 393 -6.69 -16.51 -7.85
N THR A 394 -5.81 -17.17 -8.59
CA THR A 394 -5.87 -18.64 -8.76
C THR A 394 -5.74 -19.37 -7.42
N MET A 395 -4.76 -19.00 -6.58
CA MET A 395 -4.60 -19.60 -5.25
C MET A 395 -5.82 -19.37 -4.35
N LEU A 396 -6.45 -18.20 -4.43
CA LEU A 396 -7.68 -17.92 -3.68
C LEU A 396 -8.84 -18.81 -4.14
N GLU A 397 -9.04 -18.99 -5.46
CA GLU A 397 -10.07 -19.88 -6.02
C GLU A 397 -9.83 -21.35 -5.64
N GLU A 398 -8.57 -21.79 -5.63
CA GLU A 398 -8.20 -23.13 -5.15
C GLU A 398 -8.59 -23.32 -3.67
N LEU A 399 -8.28 -22.34 -2.82
CA LEU A 399 -8.63 -22.37 -1.40
C LEU A 399 -10.15 -22.27 -1.17
N GLU A 400 -10.88 -21.47 -1.94
CA GLU A 400 -12.35 -21.44 -1.92
C GLU A 400 -12.92 -22.84 -2.20
N THR A 401 -12.41 -23.50 -3.24
CA THR A 401 -12.83 -24.85 -3.63
C THR A 401 -12.47 -25.87 -2.57
N GLN A 402 -11.24 -25.84 -2.05
CA GLN A 402 -10.75 -26.76 -1.03
C GLN A 402 -11.55 -26.68 0.28
N HIS A 403 -11.92 -25.48 0.70
CA HIS A 403 -12.58 -25.25 1.99
C HIS A 403 -14.10 -25.08 1.89
N GLY A 404 -14.65 -24.97 0.68
CA GLY A 404 -16.08 -24.74 0.46
C GLY A 404 -16.55 -23.39 1.03
N VAL A 405 -15.69 -22.39 1.11
CA VAL A 405 -15.97 -21.07 1.67
C VAL A 405 -15.58 -19.99 0.68
N PRO A 406 -16.54 -19.22 0.14
CA PRO A 406 -16.23 -18.16 -0.80
C PRO A 406 -15.56 -16.97 -0.11
N SER A 407 -14.58 -16.37 -0.81
CA SER A 407 -13.77 -15.24 -0.34
C SER A 407 -14.29 -13.92 -0.94
N ILE A 408 -15.43 -13.42 -0.42
CA ILE A 408 -16.17 -12.32 -1.03
C ILE A 408 -15.71 -10.96 -0.51
N ALA A 409 -15.95 -10.65 0.77
CA ALA A 409 -15.54 -9.41 1.41
C ALA A 409 -15.50 -9.51 2.94
N LEU A 410 -14.59 -8.75 3.57
CA LEU A 410 -14.56 -8.55 5.03
C LEU A 410 -15.20 -7.23 5.46
N ALA A 411 -15.69 -6.41 4.53
CA ALA A 411 -16.29 -5.10 4.79
C ALA A 411 -15.35 -4.11 5.51
N ARG A 412 -14.05 -4.21 5.27
CA ARG A 412 -13.02 -3.36 5.89
C ARG A 412 -12.42 -2.35 4.93
N LEU A 413 -12.55 -2.61 3.64
CA LEU A 413 -12.07 -1.77 2.58
C LEU A 413 -13.16 -0.74 2.23
N GLY A 414 -12.80 0.53 2.14
CA GLY A 414 -13.65 1.57 1.55
C GLY A 414 -13.51 1.56 0.02
N PRO A 415 -14.39 2.21 -0.72
CA PRO A 415 -15.46 3.10 -0.27
C PRO A 415 -16.65 2.38 0.36
N PRO A 416 -17.53 3.12 1.08
CA PRO A 416 -18.79 2.57 1.57
C PRO A 416 -19.58 1.97 0.41
N GLY A 417 -20.10 0.77 0.57
CA GLY A 417 -20.81 0.05 -0.50
C GLY A 417 -19.95 -0.92 -1.31
N LEU A 418 -18.60 -0.84 -1.27
CA LEU A 418 -17.75 -1.80 -1.98
C LEU A 418 -18.11 -3.25 -1.59
N ALA A 419 -18.15 -3.56 -0.31
CA ALA A 419 -18.46 -4.91 0.15
C ALA A 419 -19.90 -5.34 -0.21
N LYS A 420 -20.88 -4.43 -0.12
CA LYS A 420 -22.24 -4.67 -0.62
C LYS A 420 -22.22 -5.13 -2.08
N HIS A 421 -21.58 -4.35 -2.94
CA HIS A 421 -21.53 -4.67 -4.37
C HIS A 421 -20.78 -5.96 -4.66
N LEU A 422 -19.73 -6.30 -3.89
CA LEU A 422 -19.04 -7.58 -4.01
C LEU A 422 -19.97 -8.76 -3.71
N PHE A 423 -20.76 -8.68 -2.64
CA PHE A 423 -21.76 -9.72 -2.33
C PHE A 423 -22.84 -9.79 -3.40
N GLU A 424 -23.39 -8.67 -3.84
CA GLU A 424 -24.41 -8.63 -4.88
C GLU A 424 -23.87 -9.19 -6.20
N ALA A 425 -22.69 -8.77 -6.65
CA ALA A 425 -22.03 -9.32 -7.85
C ALA A 425 -21.78 -10.83 -7.73
N TYR A 426 -21.40 -11.31 -6.54
CA TYR A 426 -21.26 -12.74 -6.27
C TYR A 426 -22.57 -13.51 -6.46
N LEU A 427 -23.70 -12.97 -6.01
CA LEU A 427 -25.00 -13.61 -6.23
C LEU A 427 -25.32 -13.71 -7.73
N PHE A 428 -25.06 -12.64 -8.50
CA PHE A 428 -25.24 -12.67 -9.95
C PHE A 428 -24.30 -13.67 -10.63
N ASP A 429 -23.04 -13.76 -10.20
CA ASP A 429 -22.09 -14.74 -10.74
C ASP A 429 -22.58 -16.17 -10.49
N ARG A 430 -23.02 -16.47 -9.27
CA ARG A 430 -23.51 -17.79 -8.90
C ARG A 430 -24.76 -18.23 -9.65
N VAL A 431 -25.68 -17.29 -9.92
CA VAL A 431 -26.96 -17.60 -10.63
C VAL A 431 -26.75 -17.63 -12.14
N TYR A 432 -25.97 -16.69 -12.69
CA TYR A 432 -25.90 -16.51 -14.14
C TYR A 432 -24.51 -16.81 -14.75
N GLY A 433 -23.43 -16.53 -14.04
CA GLY A 433 -22.03 -16.79 -14.46
C GLY A 433 -21.53 -15.87 -15.59
N SER A 434 -22.41 -15.19 -16.33
CA SER A 434 -21.99 -14.28 -17.39
C SER A 434 -22.90 -13.04 -17.53
N ILE A 435 -22.29 -11.95 -18.00
CA ILE A 435 -22.99 -10.68 -18.26
C ILE A 435 -24.10 -10.86 -19.30
N ASP A 436 -23.81 -11.59 -20.39
CA ASP A 436 -24.79 -11.81 -21.47
C ASP A 436 -26.04 -12.52 -20.98
N LYS A 437 -25.90 -13.51 -20.07
CA LYS A 437 -27.05 -14.16 -19.46
C LYS A 437 -27.88 -13.24 -18.57
N VAL A 438 -27.23 -12.36 -17.80
CA VAL A 438 -27.96 -11.36 -17.00
C VAL A 438 -28.71 -10.39 -17.91
N VAL A 439 -28.04 -9.86 -18.92
CA VAL A 439 -28.63 -8.88 -19.85
C VAL A 439 -29.80 -9.49 -20.63
N SER A 440 -29.74 -10.76 -20.99
CA SER A 440 -30.83 -11.46 -21.66
C SER A 440 -32.15 -11.49 -20.86
N ARG A 441 -32.06 -11.36 -19.51
CA ARG A 441 -33.24 -11.29 -18.63
C ARG A 441 -33.98 -9.96 -18.74
N ARG A 442 -33.27 -8.88 -19.09
CA ARG A 442 -33.81 -7.51 -19.12
C ARG A 442 -35.03 -7.32 -20.01
N GLY A 443 -35.16 -8.11 -21.06
CA GLY A 443 -36.26 -8.01 -22.02
C GLY A 443 -37.56 -8.76 -21.59
N THR A 444 -37.58 -9.39 -20.43
CA THR A 444 -38.76 -10.13 -19.95
C THR A 444 -39.68 -9.26 -19.10
N PRO A 445 -41.00 -9.41 -19.16
CA PRO A 445 -41.90 -8.78 -18.20
C PRO A 445 -41.49 -9.15 -16.77
N ASP A 446 -41.59 -8.21 -15.85
CA ASP A 446 -41.24 -8.40 -14.42
C ASP A 446 -39.82 -8.97 -14.18
N ALA A 447 -38.89 -8.61 -15.07
CA ALA A 447 -37.49 -9.10 -15.03
C ALA A 447 -36.84 -8.87 -13.66
N ALA A 448 -36.99 -7.67 -13.11
CA ALA A 448 -36.37 -7.32 -11.83
C ALA A 448 -36.94 -8.14 -10.66
N GLU A 449 -38.26 -8.39 -10.64
CA GLU A 449 -38.90 -9.23 -9.65
C GLU A 449 -38.48 -10.70 -9.76
N ALA A 450 -38.40 -11.20 -10.99
CA ALA A 450 -37.96 -12.57 -11.24
C ALA A 450 -36.50 -12.78 -10.81
N VAL A 451 -35.61 -11.90 -11.22
CA VAL A 451 -34.19 -11.95 -10.86
C VAL A 451 -34.00 -11.78 -9.35
N SER A 452 -34.71 -10.84 -8.72
CA SER A 452 -34.71 -10.64 -7.27
C SER A 452 -35.03 -11.93 -6.51
N ARG A 453 -36.06 -12.65 -6.95
CA ARG A 453 -36.45 -13.95 -6.37
C ARG A 453 -35.42 -15.05 -6.62
N GLU A 454 -34.81 -15.08 -7.81
CA GLU A 454 -33.74 -16.03 -8.14
C GLU A 454 -32.49 -15.81 -7.25
N LEU A 455 -32.07 -14.56 -7.05
CA LEU A 455 -30.95 -14.22 -6.16
C LEU A 455 -31.26 -14.57 -4.69
N PHE A 456 -32.46 -14.28 -4.25
CA PHE A 456 -32.90 -14.64 -2.88
C PHE A 456 -32.99 -16.16 -2.70
N GLY A 457 -33.50 -16.88 -3.70
CA GLY A 457 -33.55 -18.35 -3.71
C GLY A 457 -32.16 -18.99 -3.57
N LEU A 458 -31.13 -18.38 -4.14
CA LEU A 458 -29.73 -18.81 -3.93
C LEU A 458 -29.32 -18.68 -2.46
N LEU A 459 -29.66 -17.58 -1.78
CA LEU A 459 -29.34 -17.40 -0.36
C LEU A 459 -30.09 -18.40 0.55
N GLU A 460 -31.28 -18.82 0.17
CA GLU A 460 -32.02 -19.86 0.88
C GLU A 460 -31.41 -21.26 0.66
N ALA A 461 -30.91 -21.51 -0.56
CA ALA A 461 -30.23 -22.76 -0.91
C ALA A 461 -28.80 -22.84 -0.34
N GLU A 462 -28.08 -21.72 -0.31
CA GLU A 462 -26.72 -21.60 0.20
C GLU A 462 -26.65 -20.64 1.40
N PRO A 463 -27.17 -21.02 2.58
CA PRO A 463 -27.28 -20.12 3.74
C PRO A 463 -25.93 -19.67 4.31
N LEU A 464 -24.82 -20.31 3.89
CA LEU A 464 -23.47 -19.88 4.25
C LEU A 464 -23.18 -18.47 3.71
N VAL A 465 -23.59 -18.15 2.48
CA VAL A 465 -23.34 -16.83 1.87
C VAL A 465 -23.99 -15.71 2.67
N ALA A 466 -25.26 -15.90 3.05
CA ALA A 466 -25.96 -14.96 3.93
C ALA A 466 -25.28 -14.83 5.30
N SER A 467 -24.77 -15.95 5.84
CA SER A 467 -24.09 -15.98 7.13
C SER A 467 -22.72 -15.29 7.09
N LEU A 468 -21.98 -15.39 5.97
CA LEU A 468 -20.73 -14.65 5.77
C LEU A 468 -21.00 -13.13 5.79
N ALA A 469 -21.96 -12.64 5.01
CA ALA A 469 -22.32 -11.23 4.99
C ALA A 469 -22.79 -10.74 6.37
N ALA A 470 -23.68 -11.48 7.00
CA ALA A 470 -24.20 -11.16 8.33
C ALA A 470 -23.12 -11.13 9.42
N SER A 471 -22.12 -12.01 9.35
CA SER A 471 -21.03 -12.09 10.33
C SER A 471 -20.04 -10.94 10.23
N VAL A 472 -19.86 -10.32 9.05
CA VAL A 472 -19.07 -9.10 8.88
C VAL A 472 -19.89 -7.81 9.06
N GLY A 473 -21.15 -7.95 9.50
CA GLY A 473 -22.02 -6.83 9.84
C GLY A 473 -22.76 -6.21 8.65
N ILE A 474 -22.86 -6.91 7.52
CA ILE A 474 -23.63 -6.48 6.35
C ILE A 474 -24.97 -7.23 6.34
N PRO A 475 -26.10 -6.57 6.66
CA PRO A 475 -27.41 -7.20 6.54
C PRO A 475 -27.86 -7.26 5.08
N ILE A 476 -28.81 -8.14 4.81
CA ILE A 476 -29.41 -8.35 3.50
C ILE A 476 -30.89 -7.96 3.57
N LEU A 477 -31.29 -6.92 2.85
CA LEU A 477 -32.67 -6.54 2.69
C LEU A 477 -33.33 -7.47 1.66
N CYS A 478 -34.39 -8.17 2.10
CA CYS A 478 -35.06 -9.15 1.27
C CYS A 478 -35.91 -8.51 0.15
N PRO A 479 -36.35 -9.29 -0.85
CA PRO A 479 -37.17 -8.81 -1.96
C PRO A 479 -38.45 -8.06 -1.56
N ASP A 480 -39.03 -8.40 -0.42
CA ASP A 480 -40.24 -7.76 0.12
C ASP A 480 -40.01 -6.33 0.62
N GLY A 481 -38.75 -5.96 0.86
CA GLY A 481 -38.38 -4.64 1.43
C GLY A 481 -38.75 -4.46 2.90
N GLU A 482 -39.30 -5.49 3.55
CA GLU A 482 -39.81 -5.47 4.91
C GLU A 482 -39.04 -6.40 5.85
N THR A 483 -38.32 -7.38 5.31
CA THR A 483 -37.55 -8.35 6.09
C THR A 483 -36.06 -8.24 5.82
N LEU A 484 -35.25 -8.56 6.83
CA LEU A 484 -33.81 -8.45 6.84
C LEU A 484 -33.18 -9.76 7.30
N LEU A 485 -32.17 -10.25 6.57
CA LEU A 485 -31.26 -11.26 7.08
C LEU A 485 -30.09 -10.57 7.76
N ARG A 486 -29.83 -10.84 9.04
CA ARG A 486 -28.79 -10.18 9.82
C ARG A 486 -28.04 -11.10 10.76
N GLY A 487 -26.84 -10.68 11.16
CA GLY A 487 -26.10 -11.20 12.30
C GLY A 487 -26.31 -10.36 13.57
N PRO A 488 -25.53 -10.67 14.64
CA PRO A 488 -25.59 -9.95 15.91
C PRO A 488 -25.06 -8.52 15.80
N VAL A 489 -24.30 -8.21 14.77
CA VAL A 489 -23.73 -6.89 14.50
C VAL A 489 -24.28 -6.36 13.18
N ILE A 490 -24.64 -5.08 13.14
CA ILE A 490 -25.00 -4.35 11.92
C ILE A 490 -24.13 -3.09 11.80
N ASN A 491 -23.50 -2.93 10.65
CA ASN A 491 -22.83 -1.70 10.28
C ASN A 491 -23.81 -0.80 9.52
N ALA A 492 -24.05 0.39 10.03
CA ALA A 492 -24.93 1.38 9.40
C ALA A 492 -24.23 2.74 9.28
N PRO A 493 -24.38 3.45 8.14
CA PRO A 493 -23.83 4.80 8.00
C PRO A 493 -24.60 5.80 8.89
N PRO A 494 -23.97 6.92 9.28
CA PRO A 494 -22.55 7.21 9.15
C PRO A 494 -21.73 6.47 10.21
N TYR A 495 -20.73 5.74 9.79
CA TYR A 495 -19.89 4.88 10.65
C TYR A 495 -19.16 5.62 11.78
N ARG A 496 -18.99 6.94 11.69
CA ARG A 496 -18.29 7.77 12.69
C ARG A 496 -19.07 8.00 14.00
N LYS A 497 -20.35 7.64 14.03
CA LYS A 497 -21.19 7.79 15.24
C LYS A 497 -21.84 6.46 15.53
N PHE A 498 -21.36 5.75 16.54
CA PHE A 498 -22.02 4.57 17.07
C PHE A 498 -23.43 4.96 17.59
N ARG A 499 -24.44 4.52 16.87
CA ARG A 499 -25.84 4.66 17.29
C ARG A 499 -26.29 3.33 17.88
N SER A 500 -27.08 3.39 18.95
CA SER A 500 -27.69 2.17 19.52
C SER A 500 -28.89 1.69 18.68
N ALA A 501 -29.54 2.61 17.98
CA ALA A 501 -30.69 2.27 17.11
C ALA A 501 -30.78 3.24 15.93
N ILE A 502 -31.44 2.78 14.87
CA ILE A 502 -31.83 3.58 13.71
C ILE A 502 -33.34 3.49 13.51
N GLU A 503 -33.93 4.61 13.10
CA GLU A 503 -35.33 4.67 12.69
C GLU A 503 -35.45 4.22 11.24
N ILE A 504 -36.42 3.38 10.96
CA ILE A 504 -36.70 2.86 9.63
C ILE A 504 -37.92 3.58 9.07
N THR A 505 -37.71 4.40 8.05
CA THR A 505 -38.76 5.00 7.22
C THR A 505 -38.45 4.73 5.76
N PRO A 506 -39.43 4.83 4.84
CA PRO A 506 -39.18 4.63 3.41
C PRO A 506 -38.01 5.50 2.87
N GLU A 507 -37.89 6.73 3.34
CA GLU A 507 -36.83 7.65 2.89
C GLU A 507 -35.47 7.31 3.52
N LYS A 508 -35.42 6.82 4.76
CA LYS A 508 -34.19 6.47 5.46
C LYS A 508 -33.63 5.13 5.05
N ILE A 509 -34.48 4.19 4.64
CA ILE A 509 -34.01 2.88 4.20
C ILE A 509 -33.05 3.01 3.00
N ASP A 510 -33.32 3.94 2.08
CA ASP A 510 -32.49 4.18 0.92
C ASP A 510 -31.11 4.76 1.26
N GLU A 511 -30.96 5.38 2.44
CA GLU A 511 -29.65 5.77 2.96
C GLU A 511 -28.87 4.56 3.51
N TYR A 512 -29.55 3.68 4.25
CA TYR A 512 -28.90 2.53 4.87
C TYR A 512 -28.49 1.46 3.85
N VAL A 513 -29.32 1.20 2.85
CA VAL A 513 -29.02 0.22 1.79
C VAL A 513 -27.86 0.61 0.88
N LYS A 514 -27.32 1.82 0.99
CA LYS A 514 -26.04 2.16 0.33
C LYS A 514 -24.91 1.23 0.75
N THR A 515 -25.03 0.61 1.94
CA THR A 515 -24.01 -0.29 2.50
C THR A 515 -24.55 -1.67 2.84
N TRP A 516 -25.86 -1.90 2.67
CA TRP A 516 -26.52 -3.18 2.88
C TRP A 516 -26.77 -3.86 1.54
N ILE A 517 -26.72 -5.18 1.50
CA ILE A 517 -27.13 -5.94 0.32
C ILE A 517 -28.63 -5.69 0.13
N ASP A 518 -29.02 -5.26 -1.06
CA ASP A 518 -30.41 -4.88 -1.37
C ASP A 518 -30.96 -5.76 -2.49
N LEU A 519 -31.88 -6.64 -2.15
CA LEU A 519 -32.52 -7.53 -3.11
C LEU A 519 -33.90 -7.06 -3.57
N ARG A 520 -34.29 -5.82 -3.23
CA ARG A 520 -35.55 -5.25 -3.75
C ARG A 520 -35.51 -5.17 -5.27
N PRO A 521 -36.63 -5.43 -5.95
CA PRO A 521 -36.70 -5.35 -7.42
C PRO A 521 -36.17 -4.03 -8.01
N ALA A 522 -36.41 -2.91 -7.34
CA ALA A 522 -35.91 -1.60 -7.80
C ALA A 522 -34.38 -1.53 -7.87
N HIS A 523 -33.68 -2.13 -6.88
CA HIS A 523 -32.21 -2.19 -6.89
C HIS A 523 -31.69 -3.22 -7.90
N VAL A 524 -32.39 -4.34 -8.04
CA VAL A 524 -32.05 -5.35 -9.05
C VAL A 524 -32.20 -4.78 -10.46
N ALA A 525 -33.17 -3.91 -10.71
CA ALA A 525 -33.29 -3.20 -11.99
C ALA A 525 -32.06 -2.34 -12.30
N TRP A 526 -31.51 -1.66 -11.28
CA TRP A 526 -30.26 -0.91 -11.42
C TRP A 526 -29.07 -1.83 -11.81
N TRP A 527 -28.98 -3.04 -11.23
CA TRP A 527 -27.99 -4.02 -11.62
C TRP A 527 -28.14 -4.49 -13.05
N LEU A 528 -29.36 -4.78 -13.50
CA LEU A 528 -29.65 -5.16 -14.89
C LEU A 528 -29.21 -4.05 -15.88
N ASP A 529 -29.47 -2.79 -15.56
CA ASP A 529 -29.02 -1.65 -16.35
C ASP A 529 -27.49 -1.49 -16.31
N THR A 530 -26.87 -1.76 -15.18
CA THR A 530 -25.42 -1.71 -15.03
C THR A 530 -24.72 -2.77 -15.87
N PHE A 531 -25.17 -4.01 -15.84
CA PHE A 531 -24.65 -5.07 -16.71
C PHE A 531 -24.88 -4.79 -18.19
N ALA A 532 -26.00 -4.17 -18.56
CA ALA A 532 -26.22 -3.75 -19.96
C ALA A 532 -25.20 -2.66 -20.40
N ARG A 533 -24.86 -1.72 -19.53
CA ARG A 533 -23.80 -0.73 -19.80
C ARG A 533 -22.42 -1.38 -19.93
N MET A 534 -22.09 -2.36 -19.10
CA MET A 534 -20.86 -3.14 -19.20
C MET A 534 -20.78 -3.89 -20.53
N GLN A 535 -21.86 -4.58 -20.92
CA GLN A 535 -21.94 -5.28 -22.20
C GLN A 535 -21.75 -4.30 -23.38
N ALA A 536 -22.40 -3.13 -23.36
CA ALA A 536 -22.26 -2.13 -24.39
C ALA A 536 -20.82 -1.56 -24.47
N SER A 537 -20.12 -1.43 -23.34
CA SER A 537 -18.72 -1.00 -23.33
C SER A 537 -17.80 -2.02 -24.01
N ARG A 538 -18.12 -3.30 -23.91
CA ARG A 538 -17.39 -4.40 -24.54
C ARG A 538 -17.59 -4.42 -26.06
N THR A 539 -18.82 -4.31 -26.52
CA THR A 539 -19.17 -4.35 -27.95
C THR A 539 -18.62 -3.16 -28.73
N GLY A 540 -18.50 -2.00 -28.12
CA GLY A 540 -17.82 -0.84 -28.71
C GLY A 540 -16.34 -1.09 -29.04
N ALA A 541 -15.70 -2.05 -28.36
CA ALA A 541 -14.33 -2.48 -28.64
C ALA A 541 -14.24 -3.49 -29.82
N GLU A 542 -15.27 -4.27 -30.06
CA GLU A 542 -15.30 -5.31 -31.11
C GLU A 542 -15.46 -4.72 -32.52
N GLY A 543 -16.23 -3.63 -32.68
CA GLY A 543 -16.58 -3.04 -33.98
C GLY A 543 -15.45 -2.32 -34.73
N ALA A 544 -14.29 -2.08 -34.10
CA ALA A 544 -13.21 -1.25 -34.66
C ALA A 544 -11.85 -1.96 -34.74
N GLY A 545 -11.82 -3.30 -34.64
CA GLY A 545 -10.58 -4.05 -34.45
C GLY A 545 -10.06 -3.86 -33.03
N TRP A 546 -9.95 -4.93 -32.29
CA TRP A 546 -9.56 -4.91 -30.87
C TRP A 546 -8.13 -4.38 -30.72
N SER A 547 -7.94 -3.31 -29.96
CA SER A 547 -6.63 -2.74 -29.65
C SER A 547 -6.54 -2.47 -28.15
N THR A 548 -5.50 -2.95 -27.50
CA THR A 548 -5.22 -2.67 -26.08
C THR A 548 -5.09 -1.17 -25.79
N ALA A 549 -4.73 -0.36 -26.78
CA ALA A 549 -4.69 1.09 -26.64
C ALA A 549 -6.07 1.73 -26.37
N ARG A 550 -7.17 1.01 -26.61
CA ARG A 550 -8.54 1.45 -26.37
C ARG A 550 -9.12 0.90 -25.07
N VAL A 551 -8.43 -0.01 -24.40
CA VAL A 551 -8.88 -0.54 -23.11
C VAL A 551 -8.63 0.52 -22.04
N SER A 552 -9.67 0.87 -21.32
CA SER A 552 -9.64 1.83 -20.22
C SER A 552 -10.57 1.37 -19.10
N ARG A 553 -10.62 2.12 -18.01
CA ARG A 553 -11.55 1.87 -16.90
C ARG A 553 -13.03 1.81 -17.31
N THR A 554 -13.39 2.40 -18.46
CA THR A 554 -14.75 2.35 -19.00
C THR A 554 -15.03 1.08 -19.79
N THR A 555 -14.03 0.24 -20.04
CA THR A 555 -14.15 -0.99 -20.81
C THR A 555 -14.24 -2.20 -19.89
N TYR A 556 -15.29 -3.01 -20.01
CA TYR A 556 -15.35 -4.31 -19.38
C TYR A 556 -15.01 -5.39 -20.41
N VAL A 557 -13.90 -6.08 -20.21
CA VAL A 557 -13.27 -6.89 -21.25
C VAL A 557 -13.86 -8.31 -21.34
N SER A 558 -14.33 -8.86 -20.22
CA SER A 558 -14.77 -10.25 -20.09
C SER A 558 -16.29 -10.35 -20.19
N ASP A 559 -16.81 -11.50 -20.66
CA ASP A 559 -18.22 -11.86 -20.46
C ASP A 559 -18.49 -12.44 -19.06
N ARG A 560 -17.46 -12.95 -18.39
CA ARG A 560 -17.57 -13.52 -17.06
C ARG A 560 -17.85 -12.43 -16.03
N ILE A 561 -18.64 -12.76 -15.04
CA ILE A 561 -18.84 -11.91 -13.87
C ILE A 561 -17.68 -12.15 -12.91
N GLU A 562 -16.60 -11.39 -13.07
CA GLU A 562 -15.50 -11.35 -12.12
C GLU A 562 -15.83 -10.30 -11.07
N ILE A 563 -16.19 -10.74 -9.86
CA ILE A 563 -16.90 -9.91 -8.88
C ILE A 563 -16.15 -8.62 -8.52
N GLY A 564 -14.85 -8.68 -8.33
CA GLY A 564 -14.03 -7.51 -8.04
C GLY A 564 -13.86 -6.58 -9.24
N ASN A 565 -13.70 -7.13 -10.45
CA ASN A 565 -13.61 -6.33 -11.67
C ASN A 565 -14.93 -5.62 -11.99
N VAL A 566 -16.08 -6.28 -11.74
CA VAL A 566 -17.42 -5.66 -11.85
C VAL A 566 -17.54 -4.46 -10.91
N VAL A 567 -17.16 -4.65 -9.64
CA VAL A 567 -17.23 -3.57 -8.64
C VAL A 567 -16.24 -2.46 -8.93
N ALA A 568 -15.02 -2.78 -9.37
CA ALA A 568 -14.05 -1.79 -9.80
C ALA A 568 -14.56 -0.96 -10.99
N TRP A 569 -15.22 -1.62 -11.96
CA TRP A 569 -15.85 -0.92 -13.08
C TRP A 569 -16.96 0.03 -12.62
N ILE A 570 -17.84 -0.42 -11.69
CA ILE A 570 -18.90 0.43 -11.12
C ILE A 570 -18.29 1.67 -10.48
N LEU A 571 -17.34 1.48 -9.55
CA LEU A 571 -16.70 2.58 -8.83
C LEU A 571 -15.92 3.52 -9.75
N GLY A 572 -15.27 2.98 -10.79
CA GLY A 572 -14.52 3.78 -11.78
C GLY A 572 -15.41 4.57 -12.74
N ASN A 573 -16.69 4.21 -12.88
CA ASN A 573 -17.64 4.86 -13.79
C ASN A 573 -18.76 5.62 -13.07
N GLU A 574 -18.80 5.64 -11.74
CA GLU A 574 -19.69 6.52 -10.98
C GLU A 574 -19.34 7.99 -11.23
N ASP A 575 -20.37 8.83 -11.33
CA ASP A 575 -20.23 10.27 -11.61
C ASP A 575 -19.25 10.56 -12.77
N GLU A 576 -19.35 9.79 -13.85
CA GLU A 576 -18.46 9.88 -15.02
C GLU A 576 -16.97 9.66 -14.69
N GLY A 577 -16.70 8.95 -13.59
CA GLY A 577 -15.36 8.69 -13.10
C GLY A 577 -14.75 9.82 -12.24
N PHE A 578 -15.54 10.82 -11.87
CA PHE A 578 -15.10 11.91 -10.99
C PHE A 578 -15.41 11.65 -9.51
N ARG A 579 -16.25 10.68 -9.22
CA ARG A 579 -16.60 10.36 -7.85
C ARG A 579 -15.44 9.69 -7.13
N MET A 580 -14.99 10.33 -6.08
CA MET A 580 -13.91 9.87 -5.22
C MET A 580 -14.32 9.86 -3.73
N LEU A 581 -15.63 9.96 -3.43
CA LEU A 581 -16.13 10.17 -2.07
C LEU A 581 -16.93 8.98 -1.54
#